data_b73b23212be5988ed1421f1348422db1
#
_entry.id   b73b23212be5988ed1421f1348422db1
#
_cell.length_a   1.000
_cell.length_b   1.000
_cell.length_c   1.000
_cell.angle_alpha   90.00
_cell.angle_beta   90.00
_cell.angle_gamma   90.00
#
_symmetry.space_group_name_H-M   'P 1'
#
loop_
_entity.id
_entity.type
_entity.pdbx_description
1 polymer ?
#
loop_
_entity_poly.entity_id
_entity_poly.type
_entity_poly.pdbx_seq_one_letter_code
_entity_poly.pdbx_strand_id
1 'polypeptide(L)'
;MNILNSTLTALLLATAVTTTQAKENGVETPGNTSAGMFVTQSTTEAGPSWGCHPWKGKRVAYFGDSITDPNHKAANRKYWSLLQEWLGITPYVYAVSGRQWNDIPRQADKLKAEHGNEFDAILIFIGTNDFNAGVPVGEWFTEQEEEVMAGIHEQKHLVKRMRKRMCMTDSTYRGRINIALDKVKRMFPGKQVVLVTPIHRAGFYLKDTNWQPTEEY
;
A
#
# COMPACT_ATOMS: atom_id res chain seq x y z
N MET A 1 8.89 22.43 -23.82
CA MET A 1 9.41 21.68 -22.65
C MET A 1 8.25 21.48 -21.71
N ASN A 2 7.50 20.36 -21.91
CA ASN A 2 6.24 20.09 -21.23
C ASN A 2 6.50 19.48 -19.87
N ILE A 3 6.05 20.15 -18.83
CA ILE A 3 6.04 19.66 -17.45
C ILE A 3 4.82 18.74 -17.34
N LEU A 4 5.05 17.44 -17.31
CA LEU A 4 4.00 16.45 -16.98
C LEU A 4 3.70 16.52 -15.49
N ASN A 5 2.55 17.05 -15.14
CA ASN A 5 1.92 16.90 -13.85
C ASN A 5 1.52 15.43 -13.66
N SER A 6 2.29 14.70 -12.86
CA SER A 6 1.85 13.40 -12.34
C SER A 6 1.02 13.64 -11.09
N THR A 7 -0.29 13.63 -11.23
CA THR A 7 -1.25 13.63 -10.13
C THR A 7 -1.09 12.34 -9.31
N LEU A 8 -0.65 12.50 -8.08
CA LEU A 8 -0.65 11.43 -7.06
C LEU A 8 -2.09 11.30 -6.54
N THR A 9 -2.83 10.34 -7.06
CA THR A 9 -4.18 10.03 -6.56
C THR A 9 -4.05 9.02 -5.42
N ALA A 10 -4.21 9.49 -4.19
CA ALA A 10 -4.35 8.63 -3.03
C ALA A 10 -5.77 8.06 -3.02
N LEU A 11 -5.91 6.76 -3.19
CA LEU A 11 -7.18 6.05 -3.05
C LEU A 11 -7.34 5.62 -1.59
N LEU A 12 -8.11 6.39 -0.80
CA LEU A 12 -8.55 5.97 0.53
C LEU A 12 -9.60 4.87 0.37
N LEU A 13 -9.26 3.62 0.73
CA LEU A 13 -10.27 2.60 1.04
C LEU A 13 -10.77 2.84 2.48
N ALA A 14 -11.86 3.56 2.63
CA ALA A 14 -12.60 3.62 3.89
C ALA A 14 -13.45 2.35 4.03
N THR A 15 -13.04 1.44 4.92
CA THR A 15 -13.91 0.36 5.40
C THR A 15 -14.76 0.89 6.54
N ALA A 16 -16.04 1.16 6.28
CA ALA A 16 -17.02 1.39 7.31
C ALA A 16 -17.38 0.06 7.97
N VAL A 17 -16.90 -0.16 9.19
CA VAL A 17 -17.39 -1.24 10.06
C VAL A 17 -18.58 -0.68 10.83
N THR A 18 -19.79 -1.02 10.42
CA THR A 18 -21.00 -0.81 11.20
C THR A 18 -21.15 -1.92 12.23
N THR A 19 -20.86 -1.62 13.49
CA THR A 19 -21.22 -2.49 14.61
C THR A 19 -22.70 -2.29 14.93
N THR A 20 -23.53 -3.27 14.61
CA THR A 20 -24.91 -3.33 15.08
C THR A 20 -24.90 -3.90 16.50
N GLN A 21 -25.23 -3.08 17.50
CA GLN A 21 -25.53 -3.55 18.84
C GLN A 21 -26.91 -4.20 18.85
N ALA A 22 -26.97 -5.47 19.20
CA ALA A 22 -28.20 -6.15 19.52
C ALA A 22 -28.69 -5.69 20.90
N LYS A 23 -29.91 -5.16 20.96
CA LYS A 23 -30.61 -4.86 22.20
C LYS A 23 -31.45 -6.05 22.56
N GLU A 24 -31.11 -6.74 23.64
CA GLU A 24 -32.02 -7.72 24.29
C GLU A 24 -33.12 -7.00 25.02
N ASN A 25 -34.37 -7.42 24.82
CA ASN A 25 -35.44 -7.24 25.78
C ASN A 25 -36.50 -8.35 25.63
N GLY A 26 -36.65 -9.14 26.67
CA GLY A 26 -37.84 -9.54 27.42
C GLY A 26 -38.90 -10.42 26.73
N VAL A 27 -38.87 -11.70 27.07
CA VAL A 27 -39.96 -12.56 27.59
C VAL A 27 -41.40 -12.22 27.18
N GLU A 28 -42.07 -13.14 26.48
CA GLU A 28 -43.28 -13.90 26.91
C GLU A 28 -43.74 -14.90 25.84
N THR A 29 -44.09 -16.14 26.29
CA THR A 29 -44.78 -17.24 25.60
C THR A 29 -46.24 -17.21 26.03
N PRO A 30 -47.21 -18.05 25.49
CA PRO A 30 -47.19 -18.93 24.34
C PRO A 30 -48.47 -18.84 23.47
N GLY A 31 -48.48 -19.50 22.32
CA GLY A 31 -49.76 -19.87 21.70
C GLY A 31 -49.76 -20.02 20.15
N ASN A 32 -49.79 -21.27 19.75
CA ASN A 32 -50.54 -21.85 18.63
C ASN A 32 -49.98 -21.81 17.18
N THR A 33 -49.65 -23.02 16.77
CA THR A 33 -49.61 -23.62 15.42
C THR A 33 -50.13 -22.83 14.22
N SER A 34 -49.18 -22.61 13.27
CA SER A 34 -49.48 -22.73 11.85
C SER A 34 -48.16 -22.99 11.09
N ALA A 35 -48.11 -24.10 10.34
CA ALA A 35 -46.98 -24.49 9.52
C ALA A 35 -46.83 -23.48 8.36
N GLY A 36 -46.05 -22.42 8.56
CA GLY A 36 -45.60 -21.49 7.53
C GLY A 36 -44.32 -22.02 6.92
N MET A 37 -44.40 -22.40 5.67
CA MET A 37 -43.29 -22.79 4.83
C MET A 37 -42.36 -21.60 4.70
N PHE A 38 -41.27 -21.59 5.50
CA PHE A 38 -40.19 -20.57 5.34
C PHE A 38 -39.45 -20.87 4.03
N VAL A 39 -39.83 -20.14 2.97
CA VAL A 39 -38.99 -19.97 1.82
C VAL A 39 -37.83 -19.10 2.27
N THR A 40 -36.71 -19.71 2.58
CA THR A 40 -35.45 -18.98 2.67
C THR A 40 -35.11 -18.48 1.29
N GLN A 41 -35.50 -17.24 0.97
CA GLN A 41 -34.87 -16.49 -0.12
C GLN A 41 -33.41 -16.30 0.29
N SER A 42 -32.51 -17.09 -0.30
CA SER A 42 -31.11 -16.75 -0.30
C SER A 42 -30.98 -15.45 -1.11
N THR A 43 -30.99 -14.33 -0.43
CA THR A 43 -30.50 -13.07 -1.01
C THR A 43 -29.01 -13.28 -1.24
N THR A 44 -28.64 -13.69 -2.43
CA THR A 44 -27.30 -13.46 -2.96
C THR A 44 -27.15 -11.94 -2.97
N GLU A 45 -26.55 -11.40 -1.91
CA GLU A 45 -26.11 -10.02 -1.92
C GLU A 45 -25.22 -9.85 -3.17
N ALA A 46 -25.75 -9.14 -4.16
CA ALA A 46 -24.94 -8.75 -5.30
C ALA A 46 -23.82 -7.87 -4.73
N GLY A 47 -22.60 -8.39 -4.73
CA GLY A 47 -21.43 -7.63 -4.31
C GLY A 47 -21.35 -6.31 -5.06
N PRO A 48 -20.57 -5.34 -4.56
CA PRO A 48 -20.48 -4.00 -5.17
C PRO A 48 -20.22 -4.12 -6.67
N SER A 49 -20.99 -3.36 -7.47
CA SER A 49 -20.82 -3.33 -8.93
C SER A 49 -19.52 -2.60 -9.27
N TRP A 50 -18.43 -3.34 -9.43
CA TRP A 50 -17.11 -2.82 -9.82
C TRP A 50 -16.98 -2.57 -11.32
N GLY A 51 -18.11 -2.43 -12.05
CA GLY A 51 -18.14 -2.36 -13.52
C GLY A 51 -17.22 -1.30 -14.14
N CYS A 52 -17.01 -0.17 -13.47
CA CYS A 52 -16.21 0.96 -13.95
C CYS A 52 -14.85 1.10 -13.25
N HIS A 53 -14.40 0.14 -12.45
CA HIS A 53 -13.14 0.27 -11.74
C HIS A 53 -11.94 0.29 -12.71
N PRO A 54 -10.99 1.25 -12.58
CA PRO A 54 -9.88 1.42 -13.53
C PRO A 54 -8.92 0.22 -13.59
N TRP A 55 -8.94 -0.63 -12.59
CA TRP A 55 -8.11 -1.85 -12.53
C TRP A 55 -8.82 -3.11 -13.04
N LYS A 56 -10.06 -3.01 -13.50
CA LYS A 56 -10.78 -4.17 -14.03
C LYS A 56 -10.02 -4.81 -15.19
N GLY A 57 -9.71 -6.11 -15.05
CA GLY A 57 -8.97 -6.89 -16.04
C GLY A 57 -7.49 -6.51 -16.21
N LYS A 58 -6.93 -5.69 -15.30
CA LYS A 58 -5.54 -5.24 -15.37
C LYS A 58 -4.56 -6.26 -14.79
N ARG A 59 -3.30 -6.17 -15.22
CA ARG A 59 -2.17 -6.92 -14.66
C ARG A 59 -1.52 -6.06 -13.59
N VAL A 60 -1.55 -6.50 -12.34
CA VAL A 60 -1.07 -5.71 -11.21
C VAL A 60 0.03 -6.47 -10.46
N ALA A 61 1.18 -5.82 -10.30
CA ALA A 61 2.27 -6.34 -9.50
C ALA A 61 2.07 -5.97 -8.02
N TYR A 62 2.31 -6.92 -7.13
CA TYR A 62 2.15 -6.76 -5.69
C TYR A 62 3.50 -6.97 -5.01
N PHE A 63 4.02 -5.92 -4.40
CA PHE A 63 5.23 -5.95 -3.60
C PHE A 63 4.87 -5.86 -2.12
N GLY A 64 5.64 -6.52 -1.27
CA GLY A 64 5.34 -6.48 0.15
C GLY A 64 6.06 -7.54 0.97
N ASP A 65 5.48 -7.78 2.14
CA ASP A 65 5.95 -8.74 3.13
C ASP A 65 4.94 -9.89 3.34
N SER A 66 4.89 -10.46 4.57
CA SER A 66 4.01 -11.58 4.92
C SER A 66 2.51 -11.32 4.71
N ILE A 67 2.08 -10.05 4.78
CA ILE A 67 0.66 -9.69 4.56
C ILE A 67 0.28 -9.99 3.11
N THR A 68 1.20 -9.79 2.18
CA THR A 68 1.02 -9.96 0.73
C THR A 68 1.51 -11.32 0.23
N ASP A 69 2.50 -11.94 0.88
CA ASP A 69 3.13 -13.20 0.46
C ASP A 69 2.10 -14.33 0.33
N PRO A 70 1.97 -14.98 -0.85
CA PRO A 70 1.04 -16.09 -1.07
C PRO A 70 1.36 -17.31 -0.22
N ASN A 71 2.62 -17.51 0.18
CA ASN A 71 3.07 -18.66 0.95
C ASN A 71 2.88 -18.49 2.46
N HIS A 72 2.63 -17.28 2.94
CA HIS A 72 2.41 -17.02 4.36
C HIS A 72 0.97 -17.34 4.78
N LYS A 73 0.81 -18.31 5.67
CA LYS A 73 -0.48 -18.93 6.02
C LYS A 73 -1.27 -18.22 7.14
N ALA A 74 -0.89 -17.01 7.55
CA ALA A 74 -1.60 -16.29 8.62
C ALA A 74 -3.02 -15.84 8.24
N ALA A 75 -3.36 -15.83 6.97
CA ALA A 75 -4.71 -15.55 6.49
C ALA A 75 -5.11 -16.57 5.41
N ASN A 76 -6.35 -17.02 5.47
CA ASN A 76 -6.90 -17.97 4.49
C ASN A 76 -7.06 -17.34 3.09
N ARG A 77 -7.29 -16.02 3.03
CA ARG A 77 -7.41 -15.27 1.79
C ARG A 77 -6.58 -14.00 1.88
N LYS A 78 -5.85 -13.70 0.83
CA LYS A 78 -5.06 -12.47 0.69
C LYS A 78 -5.88 -11.38 0.01
N TYR A 79 -5.67 -10.12 0.36
CA TYR A 79 -6.41 -8.99 -0.21
C TYR A 79 -6.32 -8.94 -1.74
N TRP A 80 -5.16 -9.27 -2.32
CA TRP A 80 -4.99 -9.30 -3.78
C TRP A 80 -5.80 -10.41 -4.45
N SER A 81 -6.06 -11.54 -3.76
CA SER A 81 -6.93 -12.60 -4.29
C SER A 81 -8.41 -12.17 -4.31
N LEU A 82 -8.83 -11.31 -3.37
CA LEU A 82 -10.15 -10.68 -3.41
C LEU A 82 -10.24 -9.70 -4.57
N LEU A 83 -9.21 -8.88 -4.81
CA LEU A 83 -9.17 -7.97 -5.95
C LEU A 83 -9.18 -8.73 -7.27
N GLN A 84 -8.51 -9.88 -7.35
CA GLN A 84 -8.57 -10.77 -8.52
C GLN A 84 -10.00 -11.25 -8.76
N GLU A 85 -10.69 -11.71 -7.73
CA GLU A 85 -12.06 -12.19 -7.83
C GLU A 85 -13.04 -11.09 -8.25
N TRP A 86 -12.95 -9.91 -7.63
CA TRP A 86 -13.90 -8.82 -7.85
C TRP A 86 -13.65 -8.02 -9.13
N LEU A 87 -12.40 -7.85 -9.51
CA LEU A 87 -12.00 -7.00 -10.62
C LEU A 87 -11.44 -7.77 -11.82
N GLY A 88 -11.26 -9.10 -11.71
CA GLY A 88 -10.63 -9.89 -12.76
C GLY A 88 -9.16 -9.52 -12.99
N ILE A 89 -8.45 -9.02 -11.96
CA ILE A 89 -7.03 -8.67 -12.04
C ILE A 89 -6.20 -9.93 -12.25
N THR A 90 -5.14 -9.82 -13.07
CA THR A 90 -4.05 -10.80 -13.11
C THR A 90 -2.96 -10.36 -12.13
N PRO A 91 -2.80 -11.03 -10.97
CA PRO A 91 -1.81 -10.63 -9.96
C PRO A 91 -0.43 -11.20 -10.26
N TYR A 92 0.61 -10.36 -10.15
CA TYR A 92 2.02 -10.72 -10.14
C TYR A 92 2.59 -10.47 -8.75
N VAL A 93 2.71 -11.51 -7.92
CA VAL A 93 3.03 -11.34 -6.49
C VAL A 93 4.50 -11.66 -6.21
N TYR A 94 5.26 -10.65 -5.79
CA TYR A 94 6.69 -10.73 -5.48
C TYR A 94 7.01 -10.59 -3.99
N ALA A 95 5.98 -10.41 -3.18
CA ALA A 95 6.08 -10.25 -1.74
C ALA A 95 6.68 -11.49 -1.06
N VAL A 96 7.49 -11.27 -0.04
CA VAL A 96 8.13 -12.34 0.74
C VAL A 96 8.01 -12.03 2.22
N SER A 97 7.59 -13.01 3.01
CA SER A 97 7.44 -12.91 4.46
C SER A 97 8.72 -12.40 5.14
N GLY A 98 8.58 -11.52 6.13
CA GLY A 98 9.68 -10.96 6.91
C GLY A 98 10.46 -9.83 6.21
N ARG A 99 10.10 -9.43 5.00
CA ARG A 99 10.83 -8.39 4.26
C ARG A 99 10.45 -6.98 4.72
N GLN A 100 11.39 -6.07 4.56
CA GLN A 100 11.34 -4.65 4.90
C GLN A 100 11.41 -3.81 3.61
N TRP A 101 11.28 -2.49 3.72
CA TRP A 101 11.31 -1.58 2.57
C TRP A 101 12.57 -1.71 1.70
N ASN A 102 13.71 -2.04 2.31
CA ASN A 102 14.95 -2.25 1.57
C ASN A 102 14.96 -3.48 0.65
N ASP A 103 13.92 -4.35 0.72
CA ASP A 103 13.76 -5.47 -0.21
C ASP A 103 12.94 -5.11 -1.48
N ILE A 104 12.19 -4.00 -1.47
CA ILE A 104 11.39 -3.58 -2.62
C ILE A 104 12.20 -3.43 -3.91
N PRO A 105 13.43 -2.86 -3.88
CA PRO A 105 14.31 -2.84 -5.06
C PRO A 105 14.53 -4.22 -5.70
N ARG A 106 14.69 -5.27 -4.88
CA ARG A 106 14.88 -6.65 -5.37
C ARG A 106 13.59 -7.24 -5.94
N GLN A 107 12.44 -6.94 -5.32
CA GLN A 107 11.14 -7.37 -5.84
C GLN A 107 10.85 -6.72 -7.21
N ALA A 108 11.24 -5.45 -7.37
CA ALA A 108 11.15 -4.74 -8.65
C ALA A 108 12.06 -5.35 -9.73
N ASP A 109 13.29 -5.77 -9.36
CA ASP A 109 14.21 -6.45 -10.29
C ASP A 109 13.59 -7.75 -10.81
N LYS A 110 12.96 -8.53 -9.93
CA LYS A 110 12.27 -9.78 -10.33
C LYS A 110 11.11 -9.52 -11.29
N LEU A 111 10.25 -8.56 -10.97
CA LEU A 111 9.16 -8.16 -11.88
C LEU A 111 9.72 -7.77 -13.26
N LYS A 112 10.80 -7.00 -13.29
CA LYS A 112 11.43 -6.57 -14.54
C LYS A 112 11.98 -7.74 -15.34
N ALA A 113 12.60 -8.69 -14.68
CA ALA A 113 13.18 -9.87 -15.31
C ALA A 113 12.11 -10.82 -15.90
N GLU A 114 10.98 -10.97 -15.21
CA GLU A 114 9.94 -11.93 -15.59
C GLU A 114 8.89 -11.34 -16.57
N HIS A 115 8.53 -10.07 -16.40
CA HIS A 115 7.44 -9.44 -17.16
C HIS A 115 7.83 -8.16 -17.90
N GLY A 116 9.06 -7.70 -17.78
CA GLY A 116 9.51 -6.48 -18.45
C GLY A 116 8.68 -5.27 -18.06
N ASN A 117 7.88 -4.77 -18.99
CA ASN A 117 6.88 -3.70 -18.78
C ASN A 117 5.43 -4.17 -19.04
N GLU A 118 5.23 -5.50 -19.14
CA GLU A 118 3.95 -6.12 -19.50
C GLU A 118 2.98 -6.21 -18.32
N PHE A 119 2.80 -5.12 -17.59
CA PHE A 119 1.84 -4.95 -16.50
C PHE A 119 1.31 -3.51 -16.47
N ASP A 120 0.27 -3.24 -15.69
CA ASP A 120 -0.44 -1.96 -15.70
C ASP A 120 -0.16 -1.11 -14.45
N ALA A 121 -0.06 -1.74 -13.27
CA ALA A 121 0.14 -1.05 -12.02
C ALA A 121 1.01 -1.85 -11.03
N ILE A 122 1.57 -1.16 -10.04
CA ILE A 122 2.28 -1.75 -8.90
C ILE A 122 1.57 -1.30 -7.63
N LEU A 123 1.27 -2.25 -6.73
CA LEU A 123 0.82 -1.98 -5.38
C LEU A 123 1.89 -2.44 -4.39
N ILE A 124 2.30 -1.54 -3.49
CA ILE A 124 3.31 -1.79 -2.46
C ILE A 124 2.64 -1.72 -1.09
N PHE A 125 2.69 -2.84 -0.34
CA PHE A 125 2.17 -2.91 1.01
C PHE A 125 3.21 -3.57 1.91
N ILE A 126 3.95 -2.74 2.67
CA ILE A 126 5.11 -3.14 3.48
C ILE A 126 5.35 -2.11 4.59
N GLY A 127 6.18 -2.46 5.58
CA GLY A 127 6.59 -1.55 6.65
C GLY A 127 6.45 -2.15 8.05
N THR A 128 5.61 -3.16 8.21
CA THR A 128 5.41 -3.85 9.50
C THR A 128 6.72 -4.40 10.07
N ASN A 129 7.59 -4.95 9.23
CA ASN A 129 8.86 -5.52 9.68
C ASN A 129 9.93 -4.45 9.96
N ASP A 130 9.87 -3.31 9.29
CA ASP A 130 10.72 -2.16 9.61
C ASP A 130 10.38 -1.65 11.03
N PHE A 131 9.09 -1.48 11.33
CA PHE A 131 8.61 -1.13 12.66
C PHE A 131 9.05 -2.16 13.71
N ASN A 132 8.83 -3.46 13.47
CA ASN A 132 9.21 -4.52 14.41
C ASN A 132 10.72 -4.58 14.67
N ALA A 133 11.53 -4.20 13.69
CA ALA A 133 12.99 -4.14 13.81
C ALA A 133 13.48 -2.84 14.45
N GLY A 134 12.59 -1.91 14.83
CA GLY A 134 12.96 -0.62 15.42
C GLY A 134 13.77 0.26 14.46
N VAL A 135 13.50 0.19 13.15
CA VAL A 135 14.19 1.03 12.17
C VAL A 135 13.84 2.48 12.46
N PRO A 136 14.83 3.39 12.62
CA PRO A 136 14.53 4.80 12.87
C PRO A 136 13.73 5.42 11.73
N VAL A 137 12.75 6.27 12.03
CA VAL A 137 11.89 6.89 11.00
C VAL A 137 12.71 7.74 10.03
N GLY A 138 13.63 8.58 10.53
CA GLY A 138 14.46 9.45 9.70
C GLY A 138 13.71 10.60 9.05
N GLU A 139 14.37 11.26 8.10
CA GLU A 139 13.84 12.41 7.38
C GLU A 139 13.59 12.09 5.91
N TRP A 140 12.57 12.73 5.32
CA TRP A 140 12.30 12.62 3.88
C TRP A 140 13.35 13.35 3.04
N PHE A 141 13.82 14.50 3.55
CA PHE A 141 14.70 15.40 2.81
C PHE A 141 15.80 15.92 3.73
N THR A 142 16.96 16.19 3.14
CA THR A 142 18.02 17.02 3.73
C THR A 142 18.07 18.36 3.00
N GLU A 143 18.48 19.42 3.69
CA GLU A 143 18.74 20.71 3.09
C GLU A 143 20.25 20.87 2.85
N GLN A 144 20.61 21.23 1.62
CA GLN A 144 21.99 21.42 1.21
C GLN A 144 22.11 22.74 0.46
N GLU A 145 23.18 23.50 0.75
CA GLU A 145 23.52 24.68 -0.02
C GLU A 145 24.15 24.25 -1.35
N GLU A 146 23.57 24.70 -2.45
CA GLU A 146 24.07 24.39 -3.79
C GLU A 146 24.21 25.65 -4.61
N GLU A 147 25.24 25.70 -5.44
CA GLU A 147 25.37 26.71 -6.47
C GLU A 147 24.47 26.36 -7.64
N VAL A 148 23.55 27.24 -7.95
CA VAL A 148 22.60 27.07 -9.05
C VAL A 148 22.66 28.26 -9.99
N MET A 149 22.48 28.00 -11.28
CA MET A 149 22.40 29.07 -12.27
C MET A 149 21.08 29.82 -12.10
N ALA A 150 21.14 31.11 -11.85
CA ALA A 150 20.01 32.03 -11.78
C ALA A 150 20.12 33.08 -12.90
N GLY A 151 18.99 33.74 -13.23
CA GLY A 151 18.91 34.74 -14.29
C GLY A 151 18.38 34.18 -15.61
N ILE A 152 18.12 35.07 -16.55
CA ILE A 152 17.58 34.80 -17.88
C ILE A 152 18.57 35.25 -18.94
N HIS A 153 18.70 34.49 -20.01
CA HIS A 153 19.58 34.76 -21.14
C HIS A 153 21.03 35.06 -20.74
N GLU A 154 21.58 36.19 -21.14
CA GLU A 154 22.98 36.57 -20.91
C GLU A 154 23.28 37.04 -19.47
N GLN A 155 22.25 37.28 -18.67
CA GLN A 155 22.37 37.66 -17.25
C GLN A 155 22.43 36.44 -16.30
N LYS A 156 22.79 35.29 -16.81
CA LYS A 156 22.96 34.08 -15.96
C LYS A 156 24.19 34.24 -15.07
N HIS A 157 24.00 33.98 -13.80
CA HIS A 157 25.05 33.95 -12.78
C HIS A 157 24.81 32.85 -11.76
N LEU A 158 25.88 32.40 -11.11
CA LEU A 158 25.80 31.43 -10.04
C LEU A 158 25.32 32.09 -8.74
N VAL A 159 24.36 31.47 -8.06
CA VAL A 159 23.89 31.87 -6.74
C VAL A 159 23.82 30.67 -5.84
N LYS A 160 24.12 30.85 -4.57
CA LYS A 160 23.94 29.85 -3.54
C LYS A 160 22.49 29.82 -3.09
N ARG A 161 21.89 28.62 -3.09
CA ARG A 161 20.52 28.41 -2.61
C ARG A 161 20.42 27.12 -1.80
N MET A 162 19.63 27.18 -0.74
CA MET A 162 19.24 25.96 -0.03
C MET A 162 18.32 25.12 -0.91
N ARG A 163 18.69 23.86 -1.10
CA ARG A 163 17.92 22.88 -1.87
C ARG A 163 17.56 21.68 -1.01
N LYS A 164 16.30 21.25 -1.11
CA LYS A 164 15.87 19.98 -0.51
C LYS A 164 16.27 18.84 -1.40
N ARG A 165 17.02 17.89 -0.84
CA ARG A 165 17.41 16.64 -1.48
C ARG A 165 16.80 15.48 -0.73
N MET A 166 16.30 14.47 -1.45
CA MET A 166 15.75 13.27 -0.83
C MET A 166 16.84 12.55 -0.02
N CYS A 167 16.51 12.17 1.21
CA CYS A 167 17.36 11.30 2.02
C CYS A 167 17.39 9.90 1.43
N MET A 168 18.52 9.54 0.80
CA MET A 168 18.70 8.22 0.16
C MET A 168 19.59 7.34 1.03
N THR A 169 19.04 6.86 2.17
CA THR A 169 19.78 6.01 3.11
C THR A 169 18.99 4.75 3.47
N ASP A 170 19.68 3.62 3.58
CA ASP A 170 19.09 2.35 4.03
C ASP A 170 18.96 2.24 5.56
N SER A 171 19.54 3.17 6.29
CA SER A 171 19.54 3.15 7.76
C SER A 171 18.24 3.68 8.38
N THR A 172 17.36 4.32 7.60
CA THR A 172 16.11 4.89 8.11
C THR A 172 14.91 4.46 7.25
N TYR A 173 13.73 4.42 7.87
CA TYR A 173 12.48 4.02 7.21
C TYR A 173 12.16 4.88 5.99
N ARG A 174 12.16 6.23 6.16
CA ARG A 174 11.90 7.17 5.07
C ARG A 174 12.97 7.13 3.97
N GLY A 175 14.22 6.93 4.37
CA GLY A 175 15.32 6.76 3.41
C GLY A 175 15.16 5.50 2.54
N ARG A 176 14.76 4.37 3.15
CA ARG A 176 14.45 3.12 2.43
C ARG A 176 13.30 3.31 1.44
N ILE A 177 12.23 4.00 1.86
CA ILE A 177 11.12 4.34 0.96
C ILE A 177 11.60 5.17 -0.22
N ASN A 178 12.41 6.20 0.02
CA ASN A 178 12.97 7.04 -1.03
C ASN A 178 13.77 6.23 -2.04
N ILE A 179 14.66 5.35 -1.57
CA ILE A 179 15.47 4.45 -2.44
C ILE A 179 14.55 3.55 -3.27
N ALA A 180 13.57 2.92 -2.62
CA ALA A 180 12.66 1.99 -3.26
C ALA A 180 11.82 2.67 -4.35
N LEU A 181 11.22 3.81 -4.03
CA LEU A 181 10.37 4.54 -4.96
C LEU A 181 11.16 5.16 -6.11
N ASP A 182 12.35 5.69 -5.86
CA ASP A 182 13.23 6.18 -6.91
C ASP A 182 13.58 5.08 -7.91
N LYS A 183 13.94 3.88 -7.40
CA LYS A 183 14.24 2.73 -8.27
C LYS A 183 13.01 2.28 -9.06
N VAL A 184 11.86 2.10 -8.40
CA VAL A 184 10.61 1.66 -9.05
C VAL A 184 10.19 2.65 -10.15
N LYS A 185 10.24 3.96 -9.86
CA LYS A 185 9.85 4.99 -10.83
C LYS A 185 10.80 5.08 -12.02
N ARG A 186 12.10 4.91 -11.80
CA ARG A 186 13.09 4.88 -12.90
C ARG A 186 12.97 3.61 -13.74
N MET A 187 12.71 2.47 -13.11
CA MET A 187 12.61 1.18 -13.78
C MET A 187 11.32 1.04 -14.60
N PHE A 188 10.22 1.64 -14.12
CA PHE A 188 8.89 1.51 -14.69
C PHE A 188 8.24 2.89 -14.93
N PRO A 189 8.82 3.71 -15.82
CA PRO A 189 8.29 5.05 -16.10
C PRO A 189 6.85 4.95 -16.65
N GLY A 190 5.98 5.84 -16.17
CA GLY A 190 4.58 5.90 -16.59
C GLY A 190 3.65 4.84 -15.99
N LYS A 191 4.14 3.89 -15.21
CA LYS A 191 3.29 2.93 -14.50
C LYS A 191 2.69 3.58 -13.24
N GLN A 192 1.44 3.22 -12.95
CA GLN A 192 0.80 3.61 -11.69
C GLN A 192 1.46 2.86 -10.52
N VAL A 193 1.84 3.60 -9.48
CA VAL A 193 2.35 3.03 -8.22
C VAL A 193 1.41 3.45 -7.10
N VAL A 194 0.86 2.48 -6.39
CA VAL A 194 -0.02 2.67 -5.24
C VAL A 194 0.70 2.20 -3.99
N LEU A 195 0.80 3.07 -3.00
CA LEU A 195 1.35 2.75 -1.69
C LEU A 195 0.19 2.55 -0.72
N VAL A 196 0.24 1.45 0.02
CA VAL A 196 -0.67 1.21 1.14
C VAL A 196 0.09 1.53 2.42
N THR A 197 -0.49 2.37 3.26
CA THR A 197 0.09 2.70 4.56
C THR A 197 0.11 1.47 5.47
N PRO A 198 1.04 1.37 6.42
CA PRO A 198 1.04 0.31 7.42
C PRO A 198 -0.30 0.24 8.17
N ILE A 199 -0.66 -0.97 8.60
CA ILE A 199 -1.88 -1.19 9.38
C ILE A 199 -1.69 -0.58 10.76
N HIS A 200 -2.68 0.21 11.22
CA HIS A 200 -2.72 0.67 12.61
C HIS A 200 -2.71 -0.53 13.55
N ARG A 201 -1.86 -0.46 14.54
CA ARG A 201 -1.67 -1.53 15.52
C ARG A 201 -2.23 -1.10 16.87
N ALA A 202 -2.94 -2.04 17.52
CA ALA A 202 -3.26 -1.86 18.93
C ALA A 202 -1.96 -1.74 19.73
N GLY A 203 -1.93 -0.86 20.73
CA GLY A 203 -0.77 -0.71 21.61
C GLY A 203 -0.49 -2.01 22.33
N PHE A 204 0.50 -2.74 21.90
CA PHE A 204 1.06 -3.87 22.65
C PHE A 204 2.58 -3.71 22.72
N TYR A 205 3.11 -4.01 23.88
CA TYR A 205 4.53 -3.94 24.12
C TYR A 205 5.18 -5.21 23.57
N LEU A 206 6.05 -5.06 22.57
CA LEU A 206 7.04 -6.08 22.27
C LEU A 206 8.18 -5.88 23.26
N LYS A 207 8.41 -6.85 24.14
CA LYS A 207 9.58 -6.85 25.03
C LYS A 207 10.83 -6.74 24.16
N ASP A 208 11.74 -5.86 24.53
CA ASP A 208 13.08 -5.68 23.94
C ASP A 208 13.13 -5.07 22.53
N THR A 209 12.08 -4.40 22.08
CA THR A 209 12.13 -3.59 20.85
C THR A 209 12.07 -2.10 21.17
N ASN A 210 12.81 -1.27 20.41
CA ASN A 210 12.64 0.17 20.41
C ASN A 210 11.25 0.49 19.86
N TRP A 211 10.26 0.53 20.74
CA TRP A 211 8.89 0.84 20.35
C TRP A 211 8.81 2.27 19.79
N GLN A 212 8.25 2.39 18.61
CA GLN A 212 7.93 3.69 18.02
C GLN A 212 6.43 3.76 17.71
N PRO A 213 5.79 4.92 17.89
CA PRO A 213 4.40 5.11 17.53
C PRO A 213 4.13 4.77 16.06
N THR A 214 3.03 4.07 15.79
CA THR A 214 2.66 3.68 14.42
C THR A 214 2.30 4.87 13.54
N GLU A 215 1.93 6.00 14.11
CA GLU A 215 1.64 7.24 13.40
C GLU A 215 2.90 7.85 12.74
N GLU A 216 4.09 7.47 13.17
CA GLU A 216 5.34 7.95 12.59
C GLU A 216 5.75 7.17 11.32
N TYR A 217 5.15 5.99 11.10
CA TYR A 217 5.42 5.14 9.94
C TYR A 217 4.43 5.38 8.76
#